data_c01d7578a0b8a6ebd4e345008b42ccbd
#
_entry.id   c01d7578a0b8a6ebd4e345008b42ccbd
#
_cell.length_a   1.000
_cell.length_b   1.000
_cell.length_c   1.000
_cell.angle_alpha   90.00
_cell.angle_beta   90.00
_cell.angle_gamma   90.00
#
_symmetry.space_group_name_H-M   'P 1'
#
loop_
_entity.id
_entity.type
_entity.pdbx_description
1 polymer ?
#
loop_
_entity_poly.entity_id
_entity_poly.type
_entity_poly.pdbx_seq_one_letter_code
_entity_poly.pdbx_strand_id
1 'polypeptide(L)'
;MNQYAMRFAVIRFMPYVQTREFANIGIIITHPQSGYFDFKIEQRYSRLSRFFRHFEPSVYKAATHAFAEELQRIRKLAVHSAPDQIRAMLDHLTRPREALIMATQPGVTLAPDREQELNRLFDYFVAHSFAKSQPEAELTRQIQAMLKPLQTVYPFKESTIGDPSGFHASIPLVQKAENGEIRKIIKPIYFGQKDPADIYHKSDKWIASIKRLRRSGYIDRSEILFAYEPPEYPDKAQQKALLDVLGDLKEQRIQLARNKDDAIIRNFASA
;
A
#
# COMPACT_ATOMS: atom_id res chain seq x y z
N MET A 1 17.72 7.81 27.77
CA MET A 1 16.50 7.03 27.45
C MET A 1 16.84 5.56 27.57
N ASN A 2 16.13 4.79 28.38
CA ASN A 2 16.34 3.35 28.48
C ASN A 2 15.87 2.71 27.16
N GLN A 3 16.76 1.96 26.50
CA GLN A 3 16.42 1.16 25.33
C GLN A 3 16.22 -0.30 25.75
N TYR A 4 15.16 -0.91 25.25
CA TYR A 4 14.88 -2.33 25.45
C TYR A 4 15.52 -3.14 24.31
N ALA A 5 16.37 -4.10 24.66
CA ALA A 5 16.87 -5.10 23.71
C ALA A 5 15.83 -6.21 23.57
N MET A 6 15.10 -6.21 22.46
CA MET A 6 14.02 -7.14 22.21
C MET A 6 14.38 -8.13 21.10
N ARG A 7 13.85 -9.35 21.22
CA ARG A 7 13.92 -10.34 20.13
C ARG A 7 12.61 -10.36 19.37
N PHE A 8 12.65 -10.51 18.07
CA PHE A 8 11.46 -10.60 17.24
C PHE A 8 11.58 -11.69 16.18
N ALA A 9 10.45 -12.17 15.69
CA ALA A 9 10.36 -13.08 14.55
C ALA A 9 9.23 -12.66 13.62
N VAL A 10 9.41 -12.88 12.31
CA VAL A 10 8.39 -12.61 11.31
C VAL A 10 7.54 -13.87 11.10
N ILE A 11 6.23 -13.74 11.22
CA ILE A 11 5.28 -14.82 10.93
C ILE A 11 5.04 -14.86 9.43
N ARG A 12 5.16 -16.05 8.83
CA ARG A 12 4.98 -16.32 7.41
C ARG A 12 3.85 -17.31 7.18
N PHE A 13 3.03 -17.02 6.19
CA PHE A 13 2.06 -17.96 5.65
C PHE A 13 2.60 -18.57 4.36
N MET A 14 2.63 -19.89 4.28
CA MET A 14 3.18 -20.66 3.17
C MET A 14 2.17 -21.71 2.71
N PRO A 15 1.23 -21.34 1.81
CA PRO A 15 0.16 -22.25 1.38
C PRO A 15 0.67 -23.46 0.58
N TYR A 16 1.82 -23.30 -0.09
CA TYR A 16 2.43 -24.31 -0.93
C TYR A 16 3.83 -24.66 -0.42
N VAL A 17 3.90 -25.68 0.42
CA VAL A 17 5.15 -26.13 1.05
C VAL A 17 6.19 -26.55 -0.02
N GLN A 18 5.72 -27.10 -1.14
CA GLN A 18 6.57 -27.62 -2.23
C GLN A 18 7.34 -26.50 -2.95
N THR A 19 6.70 -25.36 -3.20
CA THR A 19 7.33 -24.23 -3.90
C THR A 19 8.06 -23.29 -2.94
N ARG A 20 7.79 -23.41 -1.63
CA ARG A 20 8.30 -22.52 -0.58
C ARG A 20 7.94 -21.05 -0.78
N GLU A 21 6.91 -20.77 -1.58
CA GLU A 21 6.37 -19.42 -1.69
C GLU A 21 5.69 -19.02 -0.39
N PHE A 22 6.03 -17.86 0.14
CA PHE A 22 5.49 -17.37 1.40
C PHE A 22 5.12 -15.89 1.33
N ALA A 23 4.25 -15.50 2.25
CA ALA A 23 3.94 -14.11 2.54
C ALA A 23 4.14 -13.83 4.03
N ASN A 24 4.76 -12.70 4.35
CA ASN A 24 4.84 -12.24 5.75
C ASN A 24 3.46 -11.78 6.19
N ILE A 25 2.95 -12.28 7.30
CA ILE A 25 1.60 -12.01 7.79
C ILE A 25 1.58 -11.49 9.23
N GLY A 26 2.70 -11.46 9.92
CA GLY A 26 2.73 -10.99 11.31
C GLY A 26 4.12 -10.87 11.89
N ILE A 27 4.15 -10.38 13.13
CA ILE A 27 5.36 -10.22 13.95
C ILE A 27 5.07 -10.81 15.33
N ILE A 28 6.07 -11.47 15.90
CA ILE A 28 6.18 -11.81 17.31
C ILE A 28 7.32 -10.99 17.89
N ILE A 29 7.16 -10.40 19.08
CA ILE A 29 8.20 -9.66 19.77
C ILE A 29 8.26 -10.04 21.24
N THR A 30 9.45 -10.11 21.80
CA THR A 30 9.65 -10.43 23.22
C THR A 30 10.73 -9.56 23.87
N HIS A 31 10.53 -9.23 25.15
CA HIS A 31 11.56 -8.69 26.02
C HIS A 31 11.61 -9.58 27.28
N PRO A 32 12.47 -10.61 27.30
CA PRO A 32 12.48 -11.65 28.36
C PRO A 32 12.62 -11.10 29.77
N GLN A 33 13.44 -10.06 29.96
CA GLN A 33 13.70 -9.49 31.29
C GLN A 33 12.49 -8.85 31.95
N SER A 34 11.47 -8.44 31.16
CA SER A 34 10.24 -7.83 31.70
C SER A 34 9.01 -8.72 31.55
N GLY A 35 9.16 -9.98 31.19
CA GLY A 35 8.00 -10.85 30.93
C GLY A 35 7.16 -10.47 29.71
N TYR A 36 7.69 -9.59 28.85
CA TYR A 36 6.94 -9.09 27.70
C TYR A 36 7.02 -10.06 26.52
N PHE A 37 5.86 -10.47 26.07
CA PHE A 37 5.63 -11.22 24.84
C PHE A 37 4.39 -10.67 24.18
N ASP A 38 4.49 -10.23 22.95
CA ASP A 38 3.33 -9.76 22.19
C ASP A 38 3.47 -10.11 20.71
N PHE A 39 2.36 -9.98 19.96
CA PHE A 39 2.32 -10.31 18.56
C PHE A 39 1.25 -9.51 17.80
N LYS A 40 1.42 -9.40 16.50
CA LYS A 40 0.44 -8.82 15.60
C LYS A 40 0.36 -9.64 14.33
N ILE A 41 -0.86 -10.01 13.91
CA ILE A 41 -1.13 -10.81 12.70
C ILE A 41 -2.10 -10.05 11.80
N GLU A 42 -1.84 -10.00 10.50
CA GLU A 42 -2.73 -9.43 9.49
C GLU A 42 -3.96 -10.34 9.30
N GLN A 43 -5.14 -9.78 9.55
CA GLN A 43 -6.40 -10.50 9.41
C GLN A 43 -6.97 -10.44 7.99
N ARG A 44 -6.60 -9.41 7.22
CA ARG A 44 -7.10 -9.20 5.87
C ARG A 44 -6.33 -10.06 4.87
N TYR A 45 -7.05 -10.85 4.09
CA TYR A 45 -6.48 -11.78 3.11
C TYR A 45 -6.59 -11.32 1.65
N SER A 46 -7.23 -10.19 1.37
CA SER A 46 -7.42 -9.68 0.01
C SER A 46 -6.12 -9.53 -0.78
N ARG A 47 -4.99 -9.40 -0.10
CA ARG A 47 -3.66 -9.37 -0.68
C ARG A 47 -3.13 -10.74 -1.05
N LEU A 48 -3.35 -11.71 -0.18
CA LEU A 48 -2.89 -13.08 -0.35
C LEU A 48 -3.60 -13.73 -1.53
N SER A 49 -4.89 -13.44 -1.72
CA SER A 49 -5.68 -13.91 -2.85
C SER A 49 -5.20 -13.37 -4.21
N ARG A 50 -4.48 -12.22 -4.24
CA ARG A 50 -3.85 -11.71 -5.47
C ARG A 50 -2.44 -12.27 -5.71
N PHE A 51 -1.77 -12.67 -4.64
CA PHE A 51 -0.39 -13.17 -4.69
C PHE A 51 -0.34 -14.67 -4.99
N PHE A 52 -1.18 -15.46 -4.29
CA PHE A 52 -1.22 -16.91 -4.45
C PHE A 52 -2.34 -17.33 -5.41
N ARG A 53 -1.98 -18.11 -6.44
CA ARG A 53 -2.98 -18.80 -7.27
C ARG A 53 -3.70 -19.85 -6.41
N HIS A 54 -4.99 -20.05 -6.64
CA HIS A 54 -5.81 -21.02 -5.87
C HIS A 54 -5.80 -20.82 -4.35
N PHE A 55 -5.69 -19.55 -3.90
CA PHE A 55 -5.75 -19.18 -2.50
C PHE A 55 -7.13 -19.47 -1.92
N GLU A 56 -7.16 -20.22 -0.81
CA GLU A 56 -8.39 -20.50 -0.06
C GLU A 56 -8.48 -19.65 1.22
N PRO A 57 -9.36 -18.65 1.27
CA PRO A 57 -9.51 -17.79 2.45
C PRO A 57 -9.89 -18.53 3.74
N SER A 58 -10.63 -19.63 3.64
CA SER A 58 -11.02 -20.48 4.78
C SER A 58 -9.80 -21.10 5.46
N VAL A 59 -8.87 -21.63 4.66
CA VAL A 59 -7.61 -22.23 5.15
C VAL A 59 -6.76 -21.17 5.87
N TYR A 60 -6.61 -19.98 5.27
CA TYR A 60 -5.88 -18.89 5.90
C TYR A 60 -6.48 -18.49 7.25
N LYS A 61 -7.81 -18.27 7.29
CA LYS A 61 -8.53 -17.87 8.51
C LYS A 61 -8.37 -18.93 9.61
N ALA A 62 -8.58 -20.22 9.28
CA ALA A 62 -8.45 -21.30 10.24
C ALA A 62 -7.02 -21.40 10.79
N ALA A 63 -6.00 -21.37 9.90
CA ALA A 63 -4.61 -21.46 10.30
C ALA A 63 -4.16 -20.26 11.15
N THR A 64 -4.52 -19.02 10.76
CA THR A 64 -4.17 -17.81 11.52
C THR A 64 -4.89 -17.75 12.86
N HIS A 65 -6.14 -18.22 12.94
CA HIS A 65 -6.89 -18.28 14.18
C HIS A 65 -6.22 -19.25 15.17
N ALA A 66 -5.96 -20.49 14.75
CA ALA A 66 -5.32 -21.48 15.60
C ALA A 66 -3.90 -21.04 16.08
N PHE A 67 -3.12 -20.41 15.20
CA PHE A 67 -1.82 -19.89 15.56
C PHE A 67 -1.92 -18.70 16.52
N ALA A 68 -2.89 -17.81 16.34
CA ALA A 68 -3.13 -16.69 17.24
C ALA A 68 -3.57 -17.15 18.64
N GLU A 69 -4.38 -18.20 18.75
CA GLU A 69 -4.77 -18.79 20.03
C GLU A 69 -3.54 -19.33 20.78
N GLU A 70 -2.64 -20.02 20.10
CA GLU A 70 -1.39 -20.49 20.70
C GLU A 70 -0.50 -19.32 21.15
N LEU A 71 -0.35 -18.27 20.35
CA LEU A 71 0.40 -17.07 20.73
C LEU A 71 -0.24 -16.35 21.93
N GLN A 72 -1.56 -16.29 21.99
CA GLN A 72 -2.30 -15.75 23.14
C GLN A 72 -2.01 -16.55 24.42
N ARG A 73 -1.99 -17.89 24.32
CA ARG A 73 -1.65 -18.79 25.42
C ARG A 73 -0.21 -18.51 25.93
N ILE A 74 0.75 -18.41 25.01
CA ILE A 74 2.14 -18.12 25.32
C ILE A 74 2.27 -16.72 25.94
N ARG A 75 1.56 -15.72 25.45
CA ARG A 75 1.56 -14.37 26.00
C ARG A 75 1.12 -14.34 27.48
N LYS A 76 0.08 -15.10 27.80
CA LYS A 76 -0.38 -15.23 29.21
C LYS A 76 0.67 -15.92 30.11
N LEU A 77 1.33 -16.95 29.60
CA LEU A 77 2.37 -17.67 30.34
C LEU A 77 3.62 -16.81 30.55
N ALA A 78 4.02 -16.02 29.56
CA ALA A 78 5.23 -15.20 29.59
C ALA A 78 5.26 -14.21 30.76
N VAL A 79 4.11 -13.67 31.17
CA VAL A 79 4.01 -12.74 32.31
C VAL A 79 4.54 -13.32 33.61
N HIS A 80 4.41 -14.65 33.78
CA HIS A 80 4.82 -15.36 35.00
C HIS A 80 6.06 -16.26 34.82
N SER A 81 6.72 -16.15 33.65
CA SER A 81 7.85 -17.01 33.29
C SER A 81 9.20 -16.31 33.50
N ALA A 82 10.20 -17.10 33.85
CA ALA A 82 11.59 -16.61 33.94
C ALA A 82 12.10 -16.20 32.53
N PRO A 83 13.08 -15.26 32.44
CA PRO A 83 13.62 -14.78 31.18
C PRO A 83 14.07 -15.89 30.21
N ASP A 84 14.70 -16.94 30.72
CA ASP A 84 15.18 -18.07 29.92
C ASP A 84 14.02 -18.91 29.36
N GLN A 85 12.92 -19.04 30.08
CA GLN A 85 11.72 -19.71 29.62
C GLN A 85 11.09 -18.94 28.48
N ILE A 86 11.05 -17.60 28.55
CA ILE A 86 10.52 -16.75 27.47
C ILE A 86 11.40 -16.85 26.22
N ARG A 87 12.74 -16.89 26.38
CA ARG A 87 13.65 -17.16 25.25
C ARG A 87 13.36 -18.51 24.62
N ALA A 88 13.22 -19.55 25.44
CA ALA A 88 12.92 -20.90 24.97
C ALA A 88 11.55 -20.98 24.25
N MET A 89 10.53 -20.22 24.68
CA MET A 89 9.23 -20.13 23.99
C MET A 89 9.39 -19.59 22.58
N LEU A 90 10.13 -18.47 22.40
CA LEU A 90 10.37 -17.92 21.07
C LEU A 90 11.20 -18.88 20.22
N ASP A 91 12.25 -19.46 20.77
CA ASP A 91 13.11 -20.42 20.06
C ASP A 91 12.33 -21.67 19.63
N HIS A 92 11.36 -22.12 20.44
CA HIS A 92 10.45 -23.20 20.06
C HIS A 92 9.53 -22.82 18.89
N LEU A 93 8.94 -21.62 18.91
CA LEU A 93 8.06 -21.11 17.84
C LEU A 93 8.80 -20.94 16.51
N THR A 94 10.10 -20.64 16.56
CA THR A 94 10.93 -20.36 15.38
C THR A 94 11.71 -21.57 14.85
N ARG A 95 11.54 -22.75 15.45
CA ARG A 95 12.14 -23.99 14.94
C ARG A 95 11.64 -24.28 13.52
N PRO A 96 12.53 -24.61 12.59
CA PRO A 96 12.14 -25.00 11.25
C PRO A 96 11.17 -26.18 11.28
N ARG A 97 10.05 -26.05 10.56
CA ARG A 97 9.05 -27.10 10.41
C ARG A 97 8.28 -26.88 9.12
N GLU A 98 7.72 -27.93 8.56
CA GLU A 98 6.82 -27.86 7.43
C GLU A 98 5.40 -27.59 7.95
N ALA A 99 4.95 -26.34 7.82
CA ALA A 99 3.63 -25.91 8.29
C ALA A 99 3.13 -24.73 7.44
N LEU A 100 1.82 -24.57 7.38
CA LEU A 100 1.17 -23.43 6.70
C LEU A 100 1.58 -22.07 7.30
N ILE A 101 1.85 -22.05 8.62
CA ILE A 101 2.33 -20.86 9.31
C ILE A 101 3.65 -21.20 10.01
N MET A 102 4.65 -20.37 9.76
CA MET A 102 5.99 -20.48 10.32
C MET A 102 6.47 -19.14 10.85
N ALA A 103 7.38 -19.16 11.81
CA ALA A 103 8.12 -17.98 12.25
C ALA A 103 9.58 -18.07 11.78
N THR A 104 10.16 -16.93 11.39
CA THR A 104 11.57 -16.86 10.99
C THR A 104 12.48 -17.07 12.20
N GLN A 105 13.77 -17.33 11.94
CA GLN A 105 14.80 -17.22 13.00
C GLN A 105 14.70 -15.85 13.68
N PRO A 106 14.92 -15.78 15.01
CA PRO A 106 14.79 -14.55 15.75
C PRO A 106 15.84 -13.50 15.35
N GLY A 107 15.37 -12.28 15.08
CA GLY A 107 16.20 -11.08 15.02
C GLY A 107 16.23 -10.34 16.36
N VAL A 108 17.08 -9.32 16.45
CA VAL A 108 17.19 -8.43 17.62
C VAL A 108 16.92 -6.99 17.19
N THR A 109 16.20 -6.25 18.04
CA THR A 109 15.95 -4.83 17.85
C THR A 109 16.15 -4.06 19.16
N LEU A 110 16.44 -2.77 19.05
CA LEU A 110 16.58 -1.85 20.18
C LEU A 110 15.57 -0.72 20.04
N ALA A 111 14.71 -0.52 21.03
CA ALA A 111 13.73 0.56 21.00
C ALA A 111 13.36 1.04 22.42
N PRO A 112 12.94 2.31 22.55
CA PRO A 112 12.52 2.86 23.83
C PRO A 112 11.11 2.42 24.25
N ASP A 113 10.27 2.01 23.29
CA ASP A 113 8.90 1.59 23.52
C ASP A 113 8.61 0.26 22.82
N ARG A 114 8.08 -0.69 23.56
CA ARG A 114 7.87 -2.08 23.10
C ARG A 114 6.67 -2.22 22.16
N GLU A 115 5.61 -1.48 22.43
CA GLU A 115 4.38 -1.53 21.62
C GLU A 115 4.57 -0.76 20.30
N GLN A 116 5.20 0.40 20.36
CA GLN A 116 5.56 1.15 19.15
C GLN A 116 6.50 0.34 18.27
N GLU A 117 7.45 -0.40 18.86
CA GLU A 117 8.37 -1.23 18.09
C GLU A 117 7.67 -2.41 17.41
N LEU A 118 6.69 -3.06 18.07
CA LEU A 118 5.85 -4.08 17.44
C LEU A 118 5.14 -3.53 16.21
N ASN A 119 4.54 -2.34 16.33
CA ASN A 119 3.85 -1.70 15.21
C ASN A 119 4.84 -1.31 14.09
N ARG A 120 6.01 -0.75 14.42
CA ARG A 120 7.06 -0.42 13.45
C ARG A 120 7.56 -1.65 12.67
N LEU A 121 7.82 -2.75 13.36
CA LEU A 121 8.23 -4.01 12.74
C LEU A 121 7.12 -4.60 11.87
N PHE A 122 5.86 -4.53 12.33
CA PHE A 122 4.72 -4.98 11.55
C PHE A 122 4.57 -4.16 10.27
N ASP A 123 4.66 -2.85 10.36
CA ASP A 123 4.59 -1.96 9.20
C ASP A 123 5.75 -2.23 8.24
N TYR A 124 6.95 -2.45 8.73
CA TYR A 124 8.13 -2.72 7.91
C TYR A 124 8.07 -4.10 7.22
N PHE A 125 7.80 -5.18 7.96
CA PHE A 125 7.87 -6.54 7.43
C PHE A 125 6.57 -7.05 6.83
N VAL A 126 5.41 -6.58 7.30
CA VAL A 126 4.10 -7.05 6.90
C VAL A 126 3.38 -6.00 6.04
N ALA A 127 3.14 -4.82 6.53
CA ALA A 127 2.44 -3.80 5.77
C ALA A 127 3.30 -3.28 4.62
N HIS A 128 4.59 -3.02 4.83
CA HIS A 128 5.50 -2.50 3.81
C HIS A 128 5.92 -3.56 2.77
N SER A 129 6.15 -4.81 3.16
CA SER A 129 6.49 -5.88 2.20
C SER A 129 5.33 -6.20 1.24
N PHE A 130 4.12 -5.78 1.60
CA PHE A 130 2.94 -5.89 0.77
C PHE A 130 2.42 -4.53 0.28
N ALA A 131 2.88 -3.48 0.87
CA ALA A 131 2.87 -2.16 0.32
C ALA A 131 4.15 -2.00 -0.55
N LYS A 132 4.14 -2.58 -1.76
CA LYS A 132 4.03 -1.54 -2.81
C LYS A 132 2.78 -0.80 -2.40
N SER A 133 2.94 0.21 -1.55
CA SER A 133 1.91 1.21 -1.40
C SER A 133 1.50 1.49 -2.84
N GLN A 134 0.25 1.29 -3.16
CA GLN A 134 -0.29 1.91 -4.34
C GLN A 134 -0.74 3.27 -3.80
N PRO A 135 0.21 4.24 -3.60
CA PRO A 135 -0.14 5.55 -3.07
C PRO A 135 -1.17 6.19 -3.97
N GLU A 136 -1.17 5.84 -5.27
CA GLU A 136 -2.20 6.26 -6.20
C GLU A 136 -3.58 5.62 -5.92
N ALA A 137 -3.65 4.39 -5.44
CA ALA A 137 -4.93 3.78 -5.07
C ALA A 137 -5.49 4.41 -3.80
N GLU A 138 -4.63 4.75 -2.83
CA GLU A 138 -5.03 5.48 -1.64
C GLU A 138 -5.47 6.89 -1.97
N LEU A 139 -4.69 7.60 -2.77
CA LEU A 139 -5.01 8.93 -3.28
C LEU A 139 -6.32 8.92 -4.08
N THR A 140 -6.56 7.88 -4.88
CA THR A 140 -7.82 7.69 -5.61
C THR A 140 -8.99 7.56 -4.64
N ARG A 141 -8.86 6.74 -3.58
CA ARG A 141 -9.92 6.58 -2.57
C ARG A 141 -10.23 7.87 -1.84
N GLN A 142 -9.20 8.65 -1.48
CA GLN A 142 -9.36 9.96 -0.82
C GLN A 142 -10.12 10.93 -1.73
N ILE A 143 -9.74 11.04 -3.00
CA ILE A 143 -10.44 11.91 -3.96
C ILE A 143 -11.87 11.43 -4.22
N GLN A 144 -12.10 10.11 -4.36
CA GLN A 144 -13.45 9.56 -4.49
C GLN A 144 -14.34 9.91 -3.29
N ALA A 145 -13.81 9.79 -2.08
CA ALA A 145 -14.53 10.15 -0.86
C ALA A 145 -14.85 11.66 -0.82
N MET A 146 -13.93 12.51 -1.28
CA MET A 146 -14.12 13.96 -1.38
C MET A 146 -15.18 14.34 -2.43
N LEU A 147 -15.26 13.62 -3.56
CA LEU A 147 -16.21 13.88 -4.63
C LEU A 147 -17.61 13.30 -4.34
N LYS A 148 -17.71 12.28 -3.48
CA LYS A 148 -18.98 11.60 -3.19
C LYS A 148 -20.11 12.53 -2.70
N PRO A 149 -19.86 13.58 -1.88
CA PRO A 149 -20.90 14.53 -1.48
C PRO A 149 -21.34 15.48 -2.60
N LEU A 150 -20.55 15.61 -3.69
CA LEU A 150 -20.90 16.48 -4.80
C LEU A 150 -21.97 15.79 -5.64
N GLN A 151 -23.13 16.41 -5.74
CA GLN A 151 -24.21 15.95 -6.63
C GLN A 151 -23.89 16.40 -8.06
N THR A 152 -22.86 15.78 -8.67
CA THR A 152 -22.52 16.04 -10.08
C THR A 152 -23.56 15.39 -10.97
N VAL A 153 -23.93 16.07 -12.08
CA VAL A 153 -24.90 15.55 -13.07
C VAL A 153 -24.47 14.18 -13.59
N TYR A 154 -23.16 13.99 -13.78
CA TYR A 154 -22.57 12.72 -14.19
C TYR A 154 -21.55 12.26 -13.15
N PRO A 155 -21.63 11.01 -12.66
CA PRO A 155 -20.69 10.51 -11.66
C PRO A 155 -19.32 10.18 -12.25
N PHE A 156 -18.27 10.40 -11.46
CA PHE A 156 -16.94 9.90 -11.78
C PHE A 156 -16.83 8.40 -11.53
N LYS A 157 -16.44 7.63 -12.58
CA LYS A 157 -16.25 6.18 -12.50
C LYS A 157 -14.94 5.77 -13.15
N GLU A 158 -14.38 4.64 -12.72
CA GLU A 158 -13.25 4.05 -13.42
C GLU A 158 -13.65 3.67 -14.84
N SER A 159 -12.80 4.00 -15.81
CA SER A 159 -13.03 3.70 -17.21
C SER A 159 -11.74 3.42 -17.94
N THR A 160 -11.77 2.42 -18.81
CA THR A 160 -10.72 2.18 -19.80
C THR A 160 -11.06 3.01 -21.04
N ILE A 161 -10.10 3.83 -21.46
CA ILE A 161 -10.23 4.75 -22.61
C ILE A 161 -9.23 4.30 -23.67
N GLY A 162 -9.68 4.19 -24.92
CA GLY A 162 -8.85 3.78 -26.04
C GLY A 162 -9.39 2.54 -26.76
N ASP A 163 -8.57 1.96 -27.62
CA ASP A 163 -8.90 0.76 -28.38
C ASP A 163 -8.60 -0.50 -27.55
N PRO A 164 -9.61 -1.37 -27.28
CA PRO A 164 -9.38 -2.62 -26.56
C PRO A 164 -8.34 -3.55 -27.22
N SER A 165 -8.24 -3.51 -28.54
CA SER A 165 -7.30 -4.31 -29.33
C SER A 165 -5.94 -3.61 -29.56
N GLY A 166 -5.86 -2.33 -29.20
CA GLY A 166 -4.69 -1.50 -29.40
C GLY A 166 -4.27 -0.77 -28.13
N PHE A 167 -4.04 0.55 -28.27
CA PHE A 167 -3.66 1.37 -27.12
C PHE A 167 -4.86 1.78 -26.30
N HIS A 168 -4.84 1.48 -25.04
CA HIS A 168 -5.83 1.90 -24.04
C HIS A 168 -5.17 2.26 -22.71
N ALA A 169 -5.86 3.06 -21.89
CA ALA A 169 -5.43 3.43 -20.54
C ALA A 169 -6.62 3.33 -19.58
N SER A 170 -6.40 2.68 -18.42
CA SER A 170 -7.38 2.68 -17.32
C SER A 170 -7.17 3.93 -16.47
N ILE A 171 -8.23 4.70 -16.32
CA ILE A 171 -8.25 5.95 -15.54
C ILE A 171 -9.33 5.83 -14.48
N PRO A 172 -8.98 6.08 -13.19
CA PRO A 172 -9.86 5.76 -12.07
C PRO A 172 -11.07 6.70 -11.95
N LEU A 173 -10.97 7.93 -12.42
CA LEU A 173 -12.01 8.94 -12.26
C LEU A 173 -12.29 9.63 -13.59
N VAL A 174 -13.28 9.12 -14.29
CA VAL A 174 -13.74 9.63 -15.59
C VAL A 174 -15.22 9.96 -15.51
N GLN A 175 -15.57 11.17 -15.94
CA GLN A 175 -16.94 11.62 -16.08
C GLN A 175 -17.35 11.54 -17.57
N LYS A 176 -18.42 10.79 -17.85
CA LYS A 176 -18.97 10.64 -19.20
C LYS A 176 -20.37 11.24 -19.27
N ALA A 177 -20.67 11.87 -20.36
CA ALA A 177 -22.02 12.29 -20.70
C ALA A 177 -22.90 11.08 -21.10
N GLU A 178 -24.19 11.26 -21.23
CA GLU A 178 -25.14 10.20 -21.60
C GLU A 178 -24.82 9.59 -22.98
N ASN A 179 -24.30 10.38 -23.91
CA ASN A 179 -23.84 9.91 -25.22
C ASN A 179 -22.51 9.15 -25.20
N GLY A 180 -21.92 8.93 -24.01
CA GLY A 180 -20.64 8.24 -23.80
C GLY A 180 -19.41 9.13 -24.02
N GLU A 181 -19.56 10.40 -24.38
CA GLU A 181 -18.45 11.35 -24.53
C GLU A 181 -17.79 11.63 -23.22
N ILE A 182 -16.44 11.63 -23.18
CA ILE A 182 -15.65 11.91 -22.00
C ILE A 182 -15.57 13.41 -21.80
N ARG A 183 -16.14 13.89 -20.69
CA ARG A 183 -16.15 15.31 -20.32
C ARG A 183 -14.94 15.68 -19.48
N LYS A 184 -14.75 14.95 -18.37
CA LYS A 184 -13.71 15.26 -17.40
C LYS A 184 -12.95 14.01 -16.96
N ILE A 185 -11.67 14.20 -16.72
CA ILE A 185 -10.76 13.19 -16.22
C ILE A 185 -10.04 13.74 -14.98
N ILE A 186 -10.10 13.02 -13.87
CA ILE A 186 -9.25 13.27 -12.71
C ILE A 186 -8.30 12.09 -12.57
N LYS A 187 -7.00 12.34 -12.72
CA LYS A 187 -5.97 11.33 -12.56
C LYS A 187 -5.17 11.59 -11.28
N PRO A 188 -5.39 10.79 -10.22
CA PRO A 188 -4.51 10.78 -9.08
C PRO A 188 -3.12 10.29 -9.47
N ILE A 189 -2.06 10.99 -9.08
CA ILE A 189 -0.68 10.63 -9.37
C ILE A 189 0.23 10.91 -8.16
N TYR A 190 1.05 9.93 -7.82
CA TYR A 190 1.99 10.03 -6.70
C TYR A 190 3.41 10.25 -7.23
N PHE A 191 4.05 11.33 -6.77
CA PHE A 191 5.42 11.70 -7.13
C PHE A 191 6.42 11.53 -5.97
N GLY A 192 6.05 10.82 -4.91
CA GLY A 192 6.92 10.56 -3.77
C GLY A 192 7.95 9.43 -3.98
N GLN A 193 8.45 9.23 -5.21
CA GLN A 193 9.52 8.30 -5.50
C GLN A 193 10.83 8.76 -4.86
N LYS A 194 11.67 7.81 -4.44
CA LYS A 194 13.00 8.10 -3.88
C LYS A 194 13.99 8.54 -4.95
N ASP A 195 13.91 7.92 -6.14
CA ASP A 195 14.77 8.26 -7.28
C ASP A 195 14.09 9.36 -8.12
N PRO A 196 14.75 10.50 -8.37
CA PRO A 196 14.26 11.53 -9.26
C PRO A 196 13.94 11.01 -10.67
N ALA A 197 14.69 10.03 -11.19
CA ALA A 197 14.46 9.43 -12.49
C ALA A 197 13.08 8.77 -12.58
N ASP A 198 12.60 8.15 -11.51
CA ASP A 198 11.26 7.54 -11.46
C ASP A 198 10.14 8.58 -11.53
N ILE A 199 10.37 9.82 -11.05
CA ILE A 199 9.44 10.93 -11.15
C ILE A 199 9.27 11.30 -12.64
N TYR A 200 10.38 11.47 -13.37
CA TYR A 200 10.37 11.74 -14.82
C TYR A 200 9.68 10.60 -15.59
N HIS A 201 10.11 9.36 -15.41
CA HIS A 201 9.54 8.21 -16.12
C HIS A 201 8.02 8.08 -15.92
N LYS A 202 7.55 8.38 -14.73
CA LYS A 202 6.12 8.34 -14.44
C LYS A 202 5.35 9.42 -15.17
N SER A 203 5.88 10.64 -15.20
CA SER A 203 5.30 11.76 -15.95
C SER A 203 5.27 11.47 -17.43
N ASP A 204 6.41 11.05 -18.00
CA ASP A 204 6.56 10.77 -19.44
C ASP A 204 5.57 9.72 -19.92
N LYS A 205 5.39 8.66 -19.12
CA LYS A 205 4.41 7.61 -19.41
C LYS A 205 3.00 8.18 -19.55
N TRP A 206 2.59 9.08 -18.64
CA TRP A 206 1.26 9.67 -18.68
C TRP A 206 1.11 10.73 -19.78
N ILE A 207 2.14 11.55 -20.02
CA ILE A 207 2.19 12.49 -21.12
C ILE A 207 2.02 11.76 -22.46
N ALA A 208 2.78 10.68 -22.66
CA ALA A 208 2.68 9.86 -23.86
C ALA A 208 1.29 9.24 -24.02
N SER A 209 0.67 8.78 -22.94
CA SER A 209 -0.67 8.21 -22.94
C SER A 209 -1.73 9.26 -23.33
N ILE A 210 -1.70 10.44 -22.70
CA ILE A 210 -2.63 11.54 -23.00
C ILE A 210 -2.47 12.01 -24.45
N LYS A 211 -1.23 12.21 -24.93
CA LYS A 211 -0.97 12.60 -26.33
C LYS A 211 -1.56 11.57 -27.31
N ARG A 212 -1.40 10.27 -27.02
CA ARG A 212 -1.91 9.20 -27.89
C ARG A 212 -3.43 9.15 -27.89
N LEU A 213 -4.08 9.24 -26.73
CA LEU A 213 -5.53 9.26 -26.60
C LEU A 213 -6.16 10.49 -27.30
N ARG A 214 -5.53 11.67 -27.21
CA ARG A 214 -5.95 12.88 -27.96
C ARG A 214 -5.81 12.69 -29.44
N ARG A 215 -4.66 12.21 -29.91
CA ARG A 215 -4.43 11.96 -31.35
C ARG A 215 -5.44 10.99 -31.95
N SER A 216 -5.91 10.02 -31.15
CA SER A 216 -6.94 9.06 -31.58
C SER A 216 -8.38 9.55 -31.36
N GLY A 217 -8.60 10.81 -30.96
CA GLY A 217 -9.91 11.42 -30.80
C GLY A 217 -10.71 10.99 -29.57
N TYR A 218 -10.15 10.21 -28.66
CA TYR A 218 -10.88 9.71 -27.48
C TYR A 218 -11.11 10.76 -26.40
N ILE A 219 -10.20 11.76 -26.27
CA ILE A 219 -10.24 12.78 -25.21
C ILE A 219 -9.93 14.19 -25.73
N ASP A 220 -10.24 14.48 -26.97
CA ASP A 220 -9.88 15.75 -27.60
C ASP A 220 -10.48 16.97 -26.90
N ARG A 221 -11.72 16.86 -26.46
CA ARG A 221 -12.50 17.94 -25.83
C ARG A 221 -12.57 17.78 -24.29
N SER A 222 -11.93 16.75 -23.74
CA SER A 222 -12.02 16.46 -22.32
C SER A 222 -11.15 17.39 -21.50
N GLU A 223 -11.69 17.87 -20.38
CA GLU A 223 -10.90 18.56 -19.37
C GLU A 223 -10.16 17.54 -18.53
N ILE A 224 -8.87 17.79 -18.24
CA ILE A 224 -8.01 16.85 -17.53
C ILE A 224 -7.38 17.54 -16.34
N LEU A 225 -7.53 16.95 -15.15
CA LEU A 225 -6.87 17.37 -13.93
C LEU A 225 -6.03 16.21 -13.37
N PHE A 226 -4.75 16.48 -13.09
CA PHE A 226 -3.91 15.59 -12.32
C PHE A 226 -3.87 16.05 -10.89
N ALA A 227 -4.41 15.22 -9.99
CA ALA A 227 -4.34 15.44 -8.55
C ALA A 227 -3.08 14.74 -8.04
N TYR A 228 -2.03 15.53 -7.74
CA TYR A 228 -0.73 14.97 -7.42
C TYR A 228 -0.37 15.06 -5.93
N GLU A 229 0.35 14.06 -5.47
CA GLU A 229 0.99 14.03 -4.16
C GLU A 229 2.50 14.15 -4.33
N PRO A 230 3.12 15.25 -3.82
CA PRO A 230 4.56 15.45 -3.90
C PRO A 230 5.32 14.56 -2.90
N PRO A 231 6.64 14.43 -3.01
CA PRO A 231 7.47 13.85 -1.96
C PRO A 231 7.28 14.59 -0.64
N GLU A 232 7.23 13.86 0.47
CA GLU A 232 7.00 14.45 1.80
C GLU A 232 8.17 15.34 2.28
N TYR A 233 9.40 14.86 2.05
CA TYR A 233 10.65 15.55 2.39
C TYR A 233 11.60 15.50 1.19
N PRO A 234 11.35 16.30 0.12
CA PRO A 234 12.12 16.21 -1.11
C PRO A 234 13.51 16.81 -0.93
N ASP A 235 14.53 16.11 -1.43
CA ASP A 235 15.84 16.70 -1.64
C ASP A 235 15.84 17.67 -2.86
N LYS A 236 16.98 18.33 -3.11
CA LYS A 236 17.10 19.29 -4.24
C LYS A 236 16.85 18.66 -5.60
N ALA A 237 17.26 17.41 -5.80
CA ALA A 237 17.10 16.72 -7.08
C ALA A 237 15.63 16.32 -7.30
N GLN A 238 14.96 15.82 -6.27
CA GLN A 238 13.53 15.51 -6.30
C GLN A 238 12.67 16.77 -6.48
N GLN A 239 13.04 17.90 -5.82
CA GLN A 239 12.35 19.19 -6.02
C GLN A 239 12.45 19.65 -7.48
N LYS A 240 13.67 19.59 -8.06
CA LYS A 240 13.87 19.94 -9.45
C LYS A 240 13.05 19.04 -10.38
N ALA A 241 13.14 17.72 -10.22
CA ALA A 241 12.39 16.77 -11.02
C ALA A 241 10.87 17.03 -10.95
N LEU A 242 10.35 17.30 -9.73
CA LEU A 242 8.94 17.63 -9.57
C LEU A 242 8.54 18.91 -10.32
N LEU A 243 9.32 19.99 -10.22
CA LEU A 243 9.04 21.23 -10.92
C LEU A 243 9.05 21.07 -12.44
N ASP A 244 10.04 20.34 -12.97
CA ASP A 244 10.17 20.05 -14.39
C ASP A 244 8.93 19.28 -14.90
N VAL A 245 8.56 18.17 -14.26
CA VAL A 245 7.40 17.36 -14.69
C VAL A 245 6.06 18.09 -14.54
N LEU A 246 5.90 18.96 -13.56
CA LEU A 246 4.70 19.78 -13.44
C LEU A 246 4.62 20.82 -14.56
N GLY A 247 5.75 21.35 -15.03
CA GLY A 247 5.88 22.18 -16.22
C GLY A 247 5.43 21.43 -17.48
N ASP A 248 6.01 20.26 -17.71
CA ASP A 248 5.70 19.41 -18.87
C ASP A 248 4.22 19.02 -18.93
N LEU A 249 3.62 18.68 -17.78
CA LEU A 249 2.18 18.37 -17.70
C LEU A 249 1.30 19.58 -18.06
N LYS A 250 1.67 20.80 -17.61
CA LYS A 250 0.95 22.04 -17.96
C LYS A 250 1.01 22.34 -19.47
N GLU A 251 2.16 22.11 -20.08
CA GLU A 251 2.31 22.25 -21.55
C GLU A 251 1.34 21.35 -22.31
N GLN A 252 0.96 20.22 -21.73
CA GLN A 252 -0.06 19.32 -22.27
C GLN A 252 -1.50 19.77 -21.95
N ARG A 253 -1.73 20.99 -21.49
CA ARG A 253 -3.07 21.50 -21.10
C ARG A 253 -3.73 20.62 -20.03
N ILE A 254 -2.93 20.11 -19.09
CA ILE A 254 -3.41 19.36 -17.93
C ILE A 254 -3.46 20.32 -16.74
N GLN A 255 -4.61 20.43 -16.10
CA GLN A 255 -4.73 21.16 -14.85
C GLN A 255 -4.07 20.38 -13.73
N LEU A 256 -3.47 21.07 -12.77
CA LEU A 256 -2.74 20.45 -11.66
C LEU A 256 -3.30 20.94 -10.33
N ALA A 257 -3.57 20.01 -9.43
CA ALA A 257 -3.91 20.30 -8.03
C ALA A 257 -3.11 19.40 -7.11
N ARG A 258 -2.64 19.90 -5.97
CA ARG A 258 -2.13 19.01 -4.92
C ARG A 258 -3.28 18.18 -4.35
N ASN A 259 -2.97 17.00 -3.86
CA ASN A 259 -3.96 16.11 -3.24
C ASN A 259 -4.70 16.74 -2.03
N LYS A 260 -4.13 17.79 -1.43
CA LYS A 260 -4.71 18.55 -0.30
C LYS A 260 -5.47 19.82 -0.74
N ASP A 261 -5.47 20.14 -2.02
CA ASP A 261 -6.17 21.32 -2.56
C ASP A 261 -7.63 20.97 -2.90
N ASP A 262 -8.39 20.59 -1.87
CA ASP A 262 -9.79 20.14 -2.00
C ASP A 262 -10.66 21.09 -2.81
N ALA A 263 -10.49 22.40 -2.63
CA ALA A 263 -11.28 23.43 -3.33
C ALA A 263 -11.08 23.37 -4.85
N ILE A 264 -9.84 23.21 -5.31
CA ILE A 264 -9.51 23.15 -6.75
C ILE A 264 -10.10 21.87 -7.36
N ILE A 265 -9.96 20.72 -6.67
CA ILE A 265 -10.46 19.43 -7.15
C ILE A 265 -11.99 19.44 -7.20
N ARG A 266 -12.67 19.99 -6.19
CA ARG A 266 -14.14 20.10 -6.15
C ARG A 266 -14.65 21.05 -7.21
N ASN A 267 -14.05 22.22 -7.39
CA ASN A 267 -14.43 23.19 -8.41
C ASN A 267 -14.30 22.58 -9.80
N PHE A 268 -13.18 21.90 -10.08
CA PHE A 268 -13.01 21.17 -11.34
C PHE A 268 -14.12 20.13 -11.56
N ALA A 269 -14.48 19.38 -10.52
CA ALA A 269 -15.49 18.33 -10.65
C ALA A 269 -16.91 18.88 -10.87
N SER A 270 -17.22 20.06 -10.31
CA SER A 270 -18.56 20.67 -10.32
C SER A 270 -18.82 21.60 -11.52
N ALA A 271 -17.75 22.21 -12.09
CA ALA A 271 -17.85 23.04 -13.30
C ALA A 271 -18.26 22.21 -14.52
#